data_450ed4bb09f3e776607bc6a39231c9a9
#
_entry.id   450ed4bb09f3e776607bc6a39231c9a9
#
_cell.length_a   1.000
_cell.length_b   1.000
_cell.length_c   1.000
_cell.angle_alpha   90.00
_cell.angle_beta   90.00
_cell.angle_gamma   90.00
#
_symmetry.space_group_name_H-M   'P 1'
#
loop_
_entity.id
_entity.type
_entity.pdbx_description
1 polymer ?
#
loop_
_entity_poly.entity_id
_entity_poly.type
_entity_poly.pdbx_seq_one_letter_code
_entity_poly.pdbx_strand_id
1 'polypeptide(L)'
;MSANVALSETFDQWRVKTNELMVMTQTGGTSNFVKLTNTVDSTSNTTGSIITAGGVGIAKSMVVGGDVNVHGNFHANGNITTDGDLTFGSSDDDTVSFSADIGSSLEPNANVTYHIGNSSMYWANGYFEAMNISQASDSGVKALVIDADEDTVQAITVDAEQTTANVFQIDADALTTGTIMYLKSDVNDASTRNLLDIVNEHTSATGTTALSLRNDAGRGLFIDSNLAAGGYSVEVDSEHTTTNVAKIASIATSGTLLELSAAGVLTGDVINITADSATTGKGINVSMDALTTGSMLYLDDASASTSTRNSVTIIQNNAAALAATALTVQSDGGITGITLDKNFS
;
A
#
# COMPACT_ATOMS: atom_id res chain seq x y z
N MET A 1 -63.86 8.26 -36.90
CA MET A 1 -65.15 8.24 -37.60
C MET A 1 -65.91 9.50 -37.16
N SER A 2 -66.13 10.44 -38.03
CA SER A 2 -67.08 11.50 -37.73
C SER A 2 -68.44 10.84 -37.69
N ALA A 3 -69.16 11.00 -36.59
CA ALA A 3 -70.59 10.59 -36.54
C ALA A 3 -71.36 11.53 -37.46
N ASN A 4 -71.39 11.19 -38.75
CA ASN A 4 -72.30 11.81 -39.68
C ASN A 4 -73.69 11.32 -39.34
N VAL A 5 -74.48 12.20 -38.77
CA VAL A 5 -75.87 11.99 -38.62
C VAL A 5 -76.48 12.00 -40.07
N ALA A 6 -77.00 10.89 -40.48
CA ALA A 6 -77.61 10.81 -41.81
C ALA A 6 -78.90 11.68 -41.83
N LEU A 7 -79.10 12.42 -42.90
CA LEU A 7 -80.29 13.27 -43.08
C LEU A 7 -81.60 12.49 -43.04
N SER A 8 -81.58 11.15 -43.04
CA SER A 8 -82.72 10.24 -42.91
C SER A 8 -83.04 9.84 -41.45
N GLU A 9 -82.27 10.29 -40.49
CA GLU A 9 -82.55 9.95 -39.09
C GLU A 9 -83.66 10.81 -38.49
N THR A 10 -84.47 10.19 -37.64
CA THR A 10 -85.56 10.92 -36.93
C THR A 10 -84.95 11.81 -35.82
N PHE A 11 -85.69 12.83 -35.44
CA PHE A 11 -85.29 13.73 -34.34
C PHE A 11 -85.03 12.96 -33.05
N ASP A 12 -85.69 11.90 -32.76
CA ASP A 12 -85.46 11.05 -31.58
C ASP A 12 -84.15 10.25 -31.70
N GLN A 13 -83.84 9.74 -32.86
CA GLN A 13 -82.52 9.10 -33.04
C GLN A 13 -81.35 10.10 -32.89
N TRP A 14 -81.57 11.32 -33.35
CA TRP A 14 -80.64 12.41 -33.20
C TRP A 14 -80.44 12.79 -31.73
N ARG A 15 -81.56 12.86 -31.00
CA ARG A 15 -81.56 13.14 -29.56
C ARG A 15 -80.86 12.03 -28.77
N VAL A 16 -81.01 10.76 -29.08
CA VAL A 16 -80.34 9.65 -28.44
C VAL A 16 -78.84 9.71 -28.71
N LYS A 17 -78.35 9.94 -29.89
CA LYS A 17 -76.97 10.08 -30.25
C LYS A 17 -76.32 11.30 -29.53
N THR A 18 -77.04 12.39 -29.45
CA THR A 18 -76.59 13.60 -28.73
C THR A 18 -76.50 13.36 -27.20
N ASN A 19 -77.48 12.62 -26.65
CA ASN A 19 -77.45 12.26 -25.23
C ASN A 19 -76.35 11.27 -24.93
N GLU A 20 -76.03 10.30 -25.80
CA GLU A 20 -74.87 9.42 -25.65
C GLU A 20 -73.57 10.19 -25.69
N LEU A 21 -73.45 11.18 -26.56
CA LEU A 21 -72.29 12.06 -26.59
C LEU A 21 -72.21 12.95 -25.33
N MET A 22 -73.34 13.44 -24.82
CA MET A 22 -73.41 14.20 -23.57
C MET A 22 -73.05 13.34 -22.38
N VAL A 23 -73.40 12.06 -22.31
CA VAL A 23 -72.98 11.15 -21.23
C VAL A 23 -71.50 10.97 -21.17
N MET A 24 -70.81 10.93 -22.33
CA MET A 24 -69.36 10.89 -22.39
C MET A 24 -68.68 12.15 -21.85
N THR A 25 -69.35 13.30 -21.85
CA THR A 25 -68.81 14.62 -21.47
C THR A 25 -69.40 15.19 -20.17
N GLN A 26 -70.41 14.54 -19.58
CA GLN A 26 -71.18 15.10 -18.47
C GLN A 26 -70.44 15.06 -17.10
N THR A 27 -70.36 16.20 -16.48
CA THR A 27 -69.88 16.37 -15.10
C THR A 27 -70.99 16.05 -14.11
N GLY A 28 -70.94 14.95 -13.34
CA GLY A 28 -71.81 14.74 -12.18
C GLY A 28 -72.55 13.41 -12.01
N GLY A 29 -72.29 12.38 -12.80
CA GLY A 29 -72.83 11.02 -12.62
C GLY A 29 -71.85 10.09 -11.88
N THR A 30 -72.32 9.17 -11.04
CA THR A 30 -71.52 8.23 -10.22
C THR A 30 -70.83 7.12 -10.97
N SER A 31 -70.87 7.09 -12.33
CA SER A 31 -70.29 6.01 -13.12
C SER A 31 -69.91 6.44 -14.56
N ASN A 32 -69.38 7.63 -14.71
CA ASN A 32 -68.98 8.07 -16.07
C ASN A 32 -67.58 7.58 -16.42
N PHE A 33 -67.50 6.55 -17.24
CA PHE A 33 -66.24 6.09 -17.86
C PHE A 33 -66.40 5.98 -19.39
N VAL A 34 -65.31 6.26 -20.09
CA VAL A 34 -65.22 6.02 -21.52
C VAL A 34 -64.52 4.68 -21.71
N LYS A 35 -65.20 3.70 -22.28
CA LYS A 35 -64.64 2.41 -22.63
C LYS A 35 -64.42 2.33 -24.15
N LEU A 36 -63.16 2.23 -24.54
CA LEU A 36 -62.81 1.98 -25.93
C LEU A 36 -62.52 0.48 -26.09
N THR A 37 -63.20 -0.17 -27.03
CA THR A 37 -63.12 -1.61 -27.24
C THR A 37 -62.24 -1.98 -28.44
N ASN A 38 -61.58 -1.00 -29.04
CA ASN A 38 -60.59 -1.25 -30.07
C ASN A 38 -59.34 -1.91 -29.46
N THR A 39 -58.89 -3.04 -30.04
CA THR A 39 -57.77 -3.85 -29.59
C THR A 39 -56.49 -3.61 -30.39
N VAL A 40 -56.44 -2.56 -31.19
CA VAL A 40 -55.24 -2.21 -31.96
C VAL A 40 -54.20 -1.60 -31.07
N ASP A 41 -53.00 -2.19 -30.99
CA ASP A 41 -51.89 -1.65 -30.27
C ASP A 41 -51.37 -0.35 -30.88
N SER A 42 -50.87 0.53 -30.03
CA SER A 42 -50.23 1.77 -30.46
C SER A 42 -48.76 1.50 -30.79
N THR A 43 -48.41 1.58 -32.06
CA THR A 43 -47.02 1.46 -32.55
C THR A 43 -46.38 2.79 -32.89
N SER A 44 -47.14 3.88 -32.84
CA SER A 44 -46.72 5.26 -33.06
C SER A 44 -47.70 6.24 -32.45
N ASN A 45 -47.40 7.53 -32.50
CA ASN A 45 -48.30 8.60 -32.06
C ASN A 45 -49.53 8.80 -32.99
N THR A 46 -49.63 8.04 -34.05
CA THR A 46 -50.74 8.07 -35.01
C THR A 46 -51.54 6.79 -35.06
N THR A 47 -51.24 5.81 -34.20
CA THR A 47 -51.92 4.52 -34.10
C THR A 47 -52.45 4.27 -32.69
N GLY A 48 -53.40 3.34 -32.55
CA GLY A 48 -54.00 2.98 -31.26
C GLY A 48 -55.44 3.46 -31.12
N SER A 49 -56.07 3.13 -30.00
CA SER A 49 -57.49 3.43 -29.73
C SER A 49 -57.72 4.88 -29.29
N ILE A 50 -56.72 5.55 -28.74
CA ILE A 50 -56.76 6.96 -28.36
C ILE A 50 -55.62 7.68 -29.06
N ILE A 51 -55.92 8.63 -29.87
CA ILE A 51 -54.96 9.51 -30.55
C ILE A 51 -55.31 10.94 -30.18
N THR A 52 -54.36 11.66 -29.58
CA THR A 52 -54.54 13.07 -29.21
C THR A 52 -53.51 13.92 -29.94
N ALA A 53 -53.94 15.03 -30.53
CA ALA A 53 -53.05 16.00 -31.16
C ALA A 53 -52.34 16.91 -30.15
N GLY A 54 -52.81 16.90 -28.90
CA GLY A 54 -52.26 17.67 -27.78
C GLY A 54 -51.93 16.76 -26.59
N GLY A 55 -51.56 17.35 -25.47
CA GLY A 55 -51.25 16.62 -24.24
C GLY A 55 -52.48 15.97 -23.59
N VAL A 56 -52.23 15.01 -22.72
CA VAL A 56 -53.23 14.35 -21.88
C VAL A 56 -52.94 14.69 -20.42
N GLY A 57 -53.91 15.32 -19.72
CA GLY A 57 -53.87 15.61 -18.30
C GLY A 57 -54.64 14.55 -17.52
N ILE A 58 -54.02 13.91 -16.55
CA ILE A 58 -54.60 12.91 -15.66
C ILE A 58 -54.47 13.42 -14.22
N ALA A 59 -55.57 13.80 -13.56
CA ALA A 59 -55.60 14.39 -12.24
C ALA A 59 -55.28 13.39 -11.09
N LYS A 60 -55.35 12.09 -11.36
CA LYS A 60 -55.13 11.01 -10.40
C LYS A 60 -54.18 9.94 -10.99
N SER A 61 -54.42 8.70 -10.68
CA SER A 61 -53.55 7.58 -11.10
C SER A 61 -53.82 7.16 -12.54
N MET A 62 -52.80 6.74 -13.25
CA MET A 62 -52.79 6.01 -14.50
C MET A 62 -52.36 4.58 -14.25
N VAL A 63 -53.14 3.59 -14.73
CA VAL A 63 -52.77 2.17 -14.69
C VAL A 63 -52.63 1.68 -16.13
N VAL A 64 -51.48 1.16 -16.46
CA VAL A 64 -51.14 0.59 -17.76
C VAL A 64 -50.90 -0.89 -17.58
N GLY A 65 -51.67 -1.75 -18.32
CA GLY A 65 -51.53 -3.21 -18.24
C GLY A 65 -50.45 -3.80 -19.16
N GLY A 66 -49.87 -2.98 -20.03
CA GLY A 66 -48.78 -3.35 -20.93
C GLY A 66 -47.63 -2.37 -20.84
N ASP A 67 -46.81 -2.26 -21.87
CA ASP A 67 -45.65 -1.39 -21.92
C ASP A 67 -46.00 0.09 -22.04
N VAL A 68 -45.14 0.95 -21.49
CA VAL A 68 -45.15 2.41 -21.70
C VAL A 68 -43.95 2.78 -22.54
N ASN A 69 -44.18 3.20 -23.78
CA ASN A 69 -43.12 3.67 -24.66
C ASN A 69 -43.13 5.20 -24.74
N VAL A 70 -42.07 5.83 -24.21
CA VAL A 70 -41.88 7.29 -24.19
C VAL A 70 -40.79 7.64 -25.21
N HIS A 71 -41.12 8.26 -26.33
CA HIS A 71 -40.15 8.68 -27.35
C HIS A 71 -39.40 9.97 -27.01
N GLY A 72 -39.86 10.71 -26.01
CA GLY A 72 -39.22 11.92 -25.50
C GLY A 72 -38.72 11.72 -24.09
N ASN A 73 -38.56 12.84 -23.38
CA ASN A 73 -38.09 12.80 -21.97
C ASN A 73 -39.19 12.27 -21.04
N PHE A 74 -38.84 11.39 -20.14
CA PHE A 74 -39.64 11.02 -18.97
C PHE A 74 -39.24 11.92 -17.78
N HIS A 75 -40.17 12.74 -17.27
CA HIS A 75 -39.94 13.62 -16.14
C HIS A 75 -40.88 13.23 -15.00
N ALA A 76 -40.29 12.77 -13.87
CA ALA A 76 -41.03 12.47 -12.66
C ALA A 76 -40.66 13.49 -11.57
N ASN A 77 -41.64 14.23 -11.03
CA ASN A 77 -41.45 15.13 -9.92
C ASN A 77 -41.43 14.42 -8.55
N GLY A 78 -41.79 13.14 -8.49
CA GLY A 78 -41.80 12.29 -7.32
C GLY A 78 -40.84 11.10 -7.46
N ASN A 79 -41.02 10.10 -6.61
CA ASN A 79 -40.23 8.89 -6.64
C ASN A 79 -40.58 8.00 -7.85
N ILE A 80 -39.60 7.34 -8.39
CA ILE A 80 -39.75 6.23 -9.31
C ILE A 80 -39.49 4.95 -8.52
N THR A 81 -40.50 4.07 -8.42
CA THR A 81 -40.38 2.76 -7.76
C THR A 81 -40.61 1.67 -8.81
N THR A 82 -39.72 0.69 -8.86
CA THR A 82 -39.84 -0.50 -9.72
C THR A 82 -39.77 -1.75 -8.85
N ASP A 83 -40.64 -2.72 -9.12
CA ASP A 83 -40.59 -4.04 -8.47
C ASP A 83 -39.64 -5.00 -9.19
N GLY A 84 -39.16 -4.64 -10.38
CA GLY A 84 -38.23 -5.38 -11.22
C GLY A 84 -36.96 -4.59 -11.49
N ASP A 85 -36.18 -5.06 -12.45
CA ASP A 85 -34.93 -4.44 -12.86
C ASP A 85 -35.16 -3.07 -13.52
N LEU A 86 -34.25 -2.14 -13.30
CA LEU A 86 -34.21 -0.85 -13.96
C LEU A 86 -32.91 -0.79 -14.81
N THR A 87 -33.07 -0.74 -16.11
CA THR A 87 -31.96 -0.62 -17.06
C THR A 87 -31.83 0.82 -17.54
N PHE A 88 -30.67 1.41 -17.39
CA PHE A 88 -30.33 2.72 -17.93
C PHE A 88 -29.38 2.55 -19.12
N GLY A 89 -29.82 3.02 -20.27
CA GLY A 89 -29.03 2.97 -21.49
C GLY A 89 -29.00 1.60 -22.19
N SER A 90 -28.67 1.63 -23.45
CA SER A 90 -28.53 0.45 -24.34
C SER A 90 -27.23 0.50 -25.16
N SER A 91 -26.43 1.55 -24.99
CA SER A 91 -25.20 1.83 -25.74
C SER A 91 -24.12 2.36 -24.82
N ASP A 92 -22.84 2.22 -25.21
CA ASP A 92 -21.68 2.74 -24.50
C ASP A 92 -21.63 4.29 -24.43
N ASP A 93 -22.43 4.96 -25.26
CA ASP A 93 -22.56 6.42 -25.29
C ASP A 93 -23.61 6.95 -24.27
N ASP A 94 -24.38 6.06 -23.64
CA ASP A 94 -25.41 6.44 -22.69
C ASP A 94 -24.77 6.80 -21.33
N THR A 95 -25.28 7.84 -20.69
CA THR A 95 -24.76 8.32 -19.40
C THR A 95 -25.85 8.32 -18.31
N VAL A 96 -25.47 7.96 -17.10
CA VAL A 96 -26.29 8.13 -15.90
C VAL A 96 -25.66 9.21 -15.03
N SER A 97 -26.37 10.32 -14.80
CA SER A 97 -25.91 11.41 -13.94
C SER A 97 -26.71 11.44 -12.64
N PHE A 98 -26.03 11.36 -11.53
CA PHE A 98 -26.62 11.55 -10.20
C PHE A 98 -26.25 12.95 -9.70
N SER A 99 -27.27 13.82 -9.56
CA SER A 99 -27.14 15.15 -8.94
C SER A 99 -27.60 15.14 -7.49
N ALA A 100 -27.98 13.97 -6.97
CA ALA A 100 -28.40 13.74 -5.59
C ALA A 100 -27.51 12.68 -4.92
N ASP A 101 -27.55 12.64 -3.59
CA ASP A 101 -26.83 11.63 -2.81
C ASP A 101 -27.45 10.23 -3.00
N ILE A 102 -26.61 9.20 -2.95
CA ILE A 102 -27.05 7.81 -2.92
C ILE A 102 -27.21 7.41 -1.45
N GLY A 103 -28.46 7.32 -0.99
CA GLY A 103 -28.80 7.04 0.41
C GLY A 103 -28.83 5.55 0.79
N SER A 104 -28.20 4.66 -0.03
CA SER A 104 -28.16 3.22 0.20
C SER A 104 -26.82 2.61 -0.24
N SER A 105 -26.57 1.36 0.16
CA SER A 105 -25.46 0.59 -0.40
C SER A 105 -25.64 0.33 -1.90
N LEU A 106 -24.53 0.30 -2.63
CA LEU A 106 -24.44 -0.24 -4.00
C LEU A 106 -23.84 -1.65 -3.90
N GLU A 107 -24.69 -2.66 -4.02
CA GLU A 107 -24.28 -4.06 -3.89
C GLU A 107 -24.37 -4.75 -5.25
N PRO A 108 -23.32 -5.48 -5.70
CA PRO A 108 -23.41 -6.30 -6.88
C PRO A 108 -24.28 -7.53 -6.63
N ASN A 109 -25.10 -7.93 -7.60
CA ASN A 109 -25.98 -9.10 -7.46
C ASN A 109 -25.25 -10.45 -7.57
N ALA A 110 -23.97 -10.45 -7.92
CA ALA A 110 -23.13 -11.65 -7.97
C ALA A 110 -21.71 -11.34 -7.47
N ASN A 111 -21.14 -12.28 -6.71
CA ASN A 111 -19.82 -12.14 -6.13
C ASN A 111 -18.72 -12.20 -7.22
N VAL A 112 -17.72 -11.33 -7.13
CA VAL A 112 -16.51 -11.31 -7.99
C VAL A 112 -16.78 -11.18 -9.50
N THR A 113 -17.91 -10.58 -9.88
CA THR A 113 -18.33 -10.51 -11.30
C THR A 113 -18.28 -9.09 -11.87
N TYR A 114 -18.57 -8.07 -11.05
CA TYR A 114 -18.73 -6.70 -11.51
C TYR A 114 -17.59 -5.80 -11.07
N HIS A 115 -17.25 -4.83 -11.90
CA HIS A 115 -16.16 -3.88 -11.70
C HIS A 115 -16.67 -2.44 -11.57
N ILE A 116 -15.90 -1.60 -10.89
CA ILE A 116 -16.03 -0.15 -10.91
C ILE A 116 -14.95 0.40 -11.85
N GLY A 117 -15.35 0.79 -13.07
CA GLY A 117 -14.42 1.12 -14.15
C GLY A 117 -13.88 -0.11 -14.89
N ASN A 118 -13.00 0.11 -15.85
CA ASN A 118 -12.32 -0.95 -16.61
C ASN A 118 -10.92 -0.48 -17.06
N SER A 119 -10.17 -1.32 -17.78
CA SER A 119 -8.79 -1.05 -18.22
C SER A 119 -8.62 0.15 -19.16
N SER A 120 -9.71 0.72 -19.69
CA SER A 120 -9.69 1.87 -20.61
C SER A 120 -10.40 3.10 -20.04
N MET A 121 -11.23 2.94 -19.00
CA MET A 121 -12.01 4.02 -18.39
C MET A 121 -11.86 3.97 -16.87
N TYR A 122 -11.22 4.99 -16.30
CA TYR A 122 -10.87 5.12 -14.89
C TYR A 122 -11.69 6.19 -14.20
N TRP A 123 -11.94 6.01 -12.92
CA TRP A 123 -12.45 7.08 -12.08
C TRP A 123 -11.33 8.05 -11.74
N ALA A 124 -11.56 9.36 -11.86
CA ALA A 124 -10.54 10.37 -11.56
C ALA A 124 -10.15 10.34 -10.08
N ASN A 125 -11.11 10.27 -9.16
CA ASN A 125 -10.88 10.23 -7.72
C ASN A 125 -11.95 9.41 -7.00
N GLY A 126 -11.59 8.80 -5.88
CA GLY A 126 -12.50 8.21 -4.89
C GLY A 126 -12.21 8.80 -3.50
N TYR A 127 -13.22 9.32 -2.81
CA TYR A 127 -13.13 9.85 -1.45
C TYR A 127 -13.87 8.91 -0.51
N PHE A 128 -13.17 8.28 0.42
CA PHE A 128 -13.73 7.32 1.36
C PHE A 128 -13.33 7.72 2.78
N GLU A 129 -14.25 7.69 3.73
CA GLU A 129 -13.93 7.80 5.15
C GLU A 129 -13.11 6.58 5.61
N ALA A 130 -13.47 5.40 5.14
CA ALA A 130 -12.72 4.16 5.35
C ALA A 130 -12.86 3.24 4.14
N MET A 131 -11.79 2.54 3.79
CA MET A 131 -11.79 1.52 2.72
C MET A 131 -11.39 0.18 3.31
N ASN A 132 -12.26 -0.82 3.22
CA ASN A 132 -11.97 -2.21 3.58
C ASN A 132 -11.88 -3.06 2.30
N ILE A 133 -10.70 -3.63 2.05
CA ILE A 133 -10.47 -4.54 0.93
C ILE A 133 -10.37 -5.95 1.52
N SER A 134 -11.41 -6.76 1.31
CA SER A 134 -11.46 -8.15 1.76
C SER A 134 -11.41 -9.09 0.55
N GLN A 135 -10.52 -10.04 0.58
CA GLN A 135 -10.36 -11.05 -0.45
C GLN A 135 -10.89 -12.40 0.05
N ALA A 136 -11.68 -13.08 -0.77
CA ALA A 136 -12.07 -14.45 -0.47
C ALA A 136 -10.85 -15.38 -0.52
N SER A 137 -10.83 -16.41 0.34
CA SER A 137 -9.80 -17.44 0.31
C SER A 137 -9.75 -18.13 -1.06
N ASP A 138 -8.55 -18.51 -1.48
CA ASP A 138 -8.28 -19.27 -2.71
C ASP A 138 -8.71 -18.60 -4.04
N SER A 139 -8.88 -17.27 -4.05
CA SER A 139 -9.25 -16.55 -5.27
C SER A 139 -8.15 -16.53 -6.34
N GLY A 140 -6.89 -16.75 -5.97
CA GLY A 140 -5.74 -16.72 -6.88
C GLY A 140 -5.39 -15.33 -7.44
N VAL A 141 -6.08 -14.27 -6.99
CA VAL A 141 -5.86 -12.88 -7.43
C VAL A 141 -5.28 -12.04 -6.29
N LYS A 142 -4.65 -10.92 -6.62
CA LYS A 142 -4.13 -9.98 -5.62
C LYS A 142 -5.28 -9.14 -5.05
N ALA A 143 -5.30 -8.93 -3.73
CA ALA A 143 -6.33 -8.10 -3.08
C ALA A 143 -6.24 -6.62 -3.49
N LEU A 144 -5.02 -6.09 -3.61
CA LEU A 144 -4.76 -4.72 -4.05
C LEU A 144 -3.57 -4.74 -5.02
N VAL A 145 -3.74 -4.09 -6.15
CA VAL A 145 -2.67 -3.77 -7.11
C VAL A 145 -2.68 -2.26 -7.32
N ILE A 146 -1.54 -1.63 -7.15
CA ILE A 146 -1.32 -0.22 -7.49
C ILE A 146 -0.31 -0.24 -8.63
N ASP A 147 -0.77 0.14 -9.81
CA ASP A 147 0.03 0.25 -11.02
C ASP A 147 0.14 1.74 -11.35
N ALA A 148 1.34 2.29 -11.29
CA ALA A 148 1.60 3.71 -11.43
C ALA A 148 2.73 3.91 -12.42
N ASP A 149 2.38 4.45 -13.59
CA ASP A 149 3.29 4.65 -14.73
C ASP A 149 3.90 6.06 -14.77
N GLU A 150 3.67 6.88 -13.74
CA GLU A 150 4.18 8.25 -13.69
C GLU A 150 5.62 8.32 -13.17
N ASP A 151 6.47 9.06 -13.87
CA ASP A 151 7.91 9.14 -13.59
C ASP A 151 8.29 10.10 -12.45
N THR A 152 7.41 11.03 -12.09
CA THR A 152 7.76 12.19 -11.24
C THR A 152 6.93 12.36 -9.98
N VAL A 153 5.93 11.50 -9.73
CA VAL A 153 5.06 11.58 -8.55
C VAL A 153 5.06 10.27 -7.76
N GLN A 154 4.77 10.36 -6.48
CA GLN A 154 4.67 9.21 -5.61
C GLN A 154 3.43 8.35 -5.96
N ALA A 155 3.61 7.04 -6.08
CA ALA A 155 2.51 6.11 -6.26
C ALA A 155 1.61 5.99 -5.02
N ILE A 156 2.19 6.09 -3.82
CA ILE A 156 1.47 6.05 -2.54
C ILE A 156 2.06 7.11 -1.63
N THR A 157 1.20 7.98 -1.10
CA THR A 157 1.52 8.90 -0.01
C THR A 157 0.60 8.61 1.16
N VAL A 158 1.17 8.45 2.35
CA VAL A 158 0.41 8.35 3.60
C VAL A 158 0.74 9.58 4.43
N ASP A 159 -0.20 10.51 4.53
CA ASP A 159 -0.13 11.67 5.41
C ASP A 159 -0.97 11.36 6.66
N ALA A 160 -0.33 11.32 7.81
CA ALA A 160 -0.91 10.75 9.02
C ALA A 160 -0.59 11.59 10.25
N GLU A 161 -1.61 11.98 10.99
CA GLU A 161 -1.53 12.82 12.20
C GLU A 161 -1.67 12.01 13.51
N GLN A 162 -1.50 10.68 13.48
CA GLN A 162 -1.59 9.83 14.65
C GLN A 162 -0.48 10.14 15.66
N THR A 163 -0.83 10.25 16.93
CA THR A 163 0.12 10.52 18.01
C THR A 163 0.49 9.28 18.83
N THR A 164 -0.32 8.23 18.81
CA THR A 164 -0.16 7.04 19.66
C THR A 164 -0.41 5.71 18.96
N ALA A 165 -0.88 5.71 17.71
CA ALA A 165 -1.19 4.50 16.95
C ALA A 165 -0.18 4.25 15.82
N ASN A 166 -0.11 3.04 15.32
CA ASN A 166 0.65 2.71 14.12
C ASN A 166 0.03 3.37 12.89
N VAL A 167 0.84 4.02 12.07
CA VAL A 167 0.40 4.55 10.78
C VAL A 167 0.30 3.44 9.73
N PHE A 168 1.23 2.50 9.76
CA PHE A 168 1.27 1.36 8.85
C PHE A 168 1.60 0.09 9.64
N GLN A 169 0.75 -0.91 9.55
CA GLN A 169 0.90 -2.19 10.23
C GLN A 169 0.64 -3.34 9.26
N ILE A 170 1.49 -4.35 9.28
CA ILE A 170 1.32 -5.59 8.54
C ILE A 170 1.41 -6.76 9.53
N ASP A 171 0.32 -7.49 9.69
CA ASP A 171 0.25 -8.72 10.48
C ASP A 171 0.14 -9.92 9.53
N ALA A 172 1.03 -10.89 9.67
CA ALA A 172 1.08 -12.06 8.80
C ALA A 172 1.34 -13.34 9.61
N ASP A 173 0.52 -13.58 10.63
CA ASP A 173 0.71 -14.65 11.63
C ASP A 173 0.69 -16.07 11.04
N ALA A 174 0.04 -16.26 9.89
CA ALA A 174 -0.05 -17.54 9.20
C ALA A 174 1.04 -17.74 8.13
N LEU A 175 1.97 -16.78 7.96
CA LEU A 175 3.01 -16.88 6.94
C LEU A 175 4.05 -17.93 7.34
N THR A 176 4.10 -19.04 6.62
CA THR A 176 5.07 -20.12 6.84
C THR A 176 6.28 -20.02 5.90
N THR A 177 6.08 -19.50 4.70
CA THR A 177 7.11 -19.28 3.68
C THR A 177 6.84 -17.97 2.95
N GLY A 178 7.86 -17.36 2.38
CA GLY A 178 7.73 -16.09 1.65
C GLY A 178 8.21 -14.88 2.45
N THR A 179 7.84 -13.69 2.03
CA THR A 179 8.32 -12.40 2.55
C THR A 179 7.15 -11.48 2.83
N ILE A 180 7.12 -10.85 4.00
CA ILE A 180 6.08 -9.87 4.36
C ILE A 180 6.23 -8.59 3.55
N MET A 181 7.46 -8.09 3.38
CA MET A 181 7.77 -6.89 2.61
C MET A 181 8.94 -7.18 1.67
N TYR A 182 8.74 -7.02 0.38
CA TYR A 182 9.75 -7.25 -0.65
C TYR A 182 9.94 -5.96 -1.46
N LEU A 183 11.15 -5.38 -1.38
CA LEU A 183 11.54 -4.19 -2.11
C LEU A 183 12.57 -4.59 -3.17
N LYS A 184 12.29 -4.34 -4.43
CA LYS A 184 13.18 -4.68 -5.55
C LYS A 184 13.28 -3.52 -6.53
N SER A 185 14.48 -3.20 -6.95
CA SER A 185 14.76 -2.43 -8.16
C SER A 185 15.60 -3.29 -9.10
N ASP A 186 15.22 -3.33 -10.37
CA ASP A 186 15.89 -4.12 -11.43
C ASP A 186 16.35 -3.21 -12.57
N VAL A 187 16.61 -1.95 -12.28
CA VAL A 187 17.05 -0.97 -13.27
C VAL A 187 18.54 -1.08 -13.47
N ASN A 188 18.96 -1.21 -14.72
CA ASN A 188 20.37 -1.29 -15.11
C ASN A 188 20.92 0.11 -15.45
N ASP A 189 21.14 0.93 -14.41
CA ASP A 189 21.83 2.21 -14.53
C ASP A 189 22.70 2.50 -13.30
N ALA A 190 23.58 3.48 -13.40
CA ALA A 190 24.53 3.86 -12.35
C ALA A 190 24.02 4.97 -11.41
N SER A 191 22.73 5.35 -11.48
CA SER A 191 22.14 6.40 -10.64
C SER A 191 22.06 5.96 -9.19
N THR A 192 22.31 6.89 -8.28
CA THR A 192 22.13 6.66 -6.83
C THR A 192 20.65 6.60 -6.49
N ARG A 193 20.24 5.56 -5.76
CA ARG A 193 18.86 5.39 -5.24
C ARG A 193 18.84 4.61 -3.95
N ASN A 194 17.89 4.93 -3.09
CA ASN A 194 17.59 4.18 -1.89
C ASN A 194 16.38 3.27 -2.13
N LEU A 195 16.46 1.99 -1.76
CA LEU A 195 15.30 1.10 -1.73
C LEU A 195 14.46 1.28 -0.47
N LEU A 196 15.08 1.68 0.61
CA LEU A 196 14.46 2.05 1.86
C LEU A 196 15.23 3.23 2.46
N ASP A 197 14.53 4.30 2.75
CA ASP A 197 15.05 5.48 3.42
C ASP A 197 14.22 5.74 4.70
N ILE A 198 14.85 5.77 5.86
CA ILE A 198 14.18 5.97 7.15
C ILE A 198 14.82 7.19 7.83
N VAL A 199 14.07 8.29 7.83
CA VAL A 199 14.59 9.61 8.24
C VAL A 199 13.79 10.17 9.42
N ASN A 200 14.48 10.68 10.42
CA ASN A 200 13.93 11.54 11.47
C ASN A 200 14.71 12.86 11.49
N GLU A 201 14.11 13.91 10.94
CA GLU A 201 14.75 15.21 10.76
C GLU A 201 14.59 16.14 11.97
N HIS A 202 13.73 15.82 12.94
CA HIS A 202 13.46 16.73 14.05
C HIS A 202 14.50 16.61 15.16
N THR A 203 15.33 17.62 15.33
CA THR A 203 16.46 17.64 16.27
C THR A 203 16.08 17.44 17.74
N SER A 204 14.85 17.75 18.15
CA SER A 204 14.35 17.54 19.51
C SER A 204 13.74 16.15 19.74
N ALA A 205 13.62 15.30 18.72
CA ALA A 205 13.07 13.95 18.84
C ALA A 205 14.14 12.95 19.31
N THR A 206 14.74 13.22 20.46
CA THR A 206 15.90 12.46 21.00
C THR A 206 15.57 11.04 21.46
N GLY A 207 14.30 10.70 21.63
CA GLY A 207 13.83 9.35 21.99
C GLY A 207 13.47 8.45 20.80
N THR A 208 13.65 8.94 19.56
CA THR A 208 13.27 8.17 18.37
C THR A 208 14.29 7.07 18.06
N THR A 209 13.79 5.88 17.77
CA THR A 209 14.55 4.79 17.16
C THR A 209 14.12 4.66 15.71
N ALA A 210 14.99 4.98 14.76
CA ALA A 210 14.66 4.95 13.34
C ALA A 210 14.39 3.53 12.82
N LEU A 211 15.17 2.55 13.26
CA LEU A 211 14.97 1.13 12.92
C LEU A 211 15.17 0.26 14.17
N SER A 212 14.17 -0.51 14.53
CA SER A 212 14.25 -1.53 15.58
C SER A 212 13.98 -2.90 14.98
N LEU A 213 14.97 -3.81 15.08
CA LEU A 213 14.86 -5.20 14.65
C LEU A 213 14.84 -6.09 15.90
N ARG A 214 13.73 -6.80 16.11
CA ARG A 214 13.59 -7.79 17.15
C ARG A 214 13.29 -9.14 16.53
N ASN A 215 14.10 -10.13 16.88
CA ASN A 215 13.91 -11.51 16.46
C ASN A 215 14.21 -12.44 17.65
N ASP A 216 13.22 -13.15 18.10
CA ASP A 216 13.32 -14.06 19.25
C ASP A 216 13.96 -15.41 18.87
N ALA A 217 14.06 -15.72 17.57
CA ALA A 217 14.69 -16.93 17.04
C ALA A 217 15.26 -16.70 15.62
N GLY A 218 16.48 -17.12 15.39
CA GLY A 218 17.15 -16.99 14.09
C GLY A 218 18.00 -15.72 13.93
N ARG A 219 18.17 -15.24 12.71
CA ARG A 219 19.00 -14.08 12.40
C ARG A 219 18.20 -12.78 12.53
N GLY A 220 18.71 -11.79 13.26
CA GLY A 220 18.12 -10.46 13.34
C GLY A 220 18.35 -9.62 12.09
N LEU A 221 19.59 -9.60 11.58
CA LEU A 221 19.99 -8.88 10.37
C LEU A 221 20.93 -9.76 9.55
N PHE A 222 20.69 -9.86 8.27
CA PHE A 222 21.57 -10.49 7.28
C PHE A 222 21.81 -9.52 6.13
N ILE A 223 23.08 -9.21 5.85
CA ILE A 223 23.51 -8.35 4.75
C ILE A 223 24.36 -9.20 3.80
N ASP A 224 23.91 -9.37 2.57
CA ASP A 224 24.65 -9.99 1.49
C ASP A 224 24.89 -8.94 0.40
N SER A 225 26.15 -8.54 0.23
CA SER A 225 26.56 -7.53 -0.74
C SER A 225 27.54 -8.15 -1.71
N ASN A 226 27.08 -8.36 -2.94
CA ASN A 226 27.85 -9.03 -3.99
C ASN A 226 28.52 -8.03 -4.96
N LEU A 227 28.81 -6.81 -4.51
CA LEU A 227 29.44 -5.77 -5.31
C LEU A 227 30.91 -6.11 -5.58
N ALA A 228 31.31 -6.13 -6.84
CA ALA A 228 32.68 -6.44 -7.25
C ALA A 228 33.67 -5.28 -7.00
N ALA A 229 33.22 -4.05 -6.91
CA ALA A 229 34.05 -2.87 -6.68
C ALA A 229 33.25 -1.70 -6.09
N GLY A 230 33.84 -0.97 -5.16
CA GLY A 230 33.36 0.28 -4.58
C GLY A 230 32.36 0.13 -3.43
N GLY A 231 32.35 1.09 -2.51
CA GLY A 231 31.41 1.24 -1.41
C GLY A 231 31.63 0.32 -0.20
N TYR A 232 30.83 0.54 0.81
CA TYR A 232 30.77 -0.25 2.05
C TYR A 232 29.48 -1.06 2.10
N SER A 233 29.55 -2.30 2.60
CA SER A 233 28.34 -3.07 2.90
C SER A 233 27.62 -2.59 4.15
N VAL A 234 28.36 -2.04 5.10
CA VAL A 234 27.86 -1.36 6.30
C VAL A 234 28.75 -0.15 6.54
N GLU A 235 28.17 1.02 6.59
CA GLU A 235 28.78 2.26 6.99
C GLU A 235 28.02 2.86 8.17
N VAL A 236 28.72 3.30 9.20
CA VAL A 236 28.18 4.03 10.34
C VAL A 236 28.90 5.35 10.42
N ASP A 237 28.28 6.40 9.92
CA ASP A 237 28.73 7.77 10.06
C ASP A 237 27.96 8.44 11.20
N SER A 238 28.65 9.03 12.16
CA SER A 238 28.04 9.56 13.36
C SER A 238 28.71 10.83 13.83
N GLU A 239 27.95 11.87 14.03
CA GLU A 239 28.35 13.15 14.59
C GLU A 239 28.25 13.22 16.14
N HIS A 240 28.05 12.09 16.80
CA HIS A 240 27.96 12.03 18.26
C HIS A 240 29.28 12.44 18.92
N THR A 241 29.22 13.39 19.83
CA THR A 241 30.41 13.92 20.53
C THR A 241 30.66 13.30 21.89
N THR A 242 29.66 12.68 22.52
CA THR A 242 29.73 12.22 23.92
C THR A 242 29.19 10.81 24.17
N THR A 243 28.62 10.13 23.17
CA THR A 243 28.02 8.82 23.35
C THR A 243 28.69 7.76 22.46
N ASN A 244 28.44 6.48 22.76
CA ASN A 244 28.96 5.38 21.94
C ASN A 244 28.23 5.36 20.61
N VAL A 245 28.96 5.24 19.51
CA VAL A 245 28.40 5.11 18.16
C VAL A 245 27.88 3.69 17.92
N ALA A 246 28.58 2.66 18.37
CA ALA A 246 28.16 1.27 18.26
C ALA A 246 28.39 0.52 19.57
N LYS A 247 27.49 -0.38 19.92
CA LYS A 247 27.57 -1.30 21.03
C LYS A 247 27.17 -2.71 20.59
N ILE A 248 28.05 -3.68 20.83
CA ILE A 248 27.77 -5.11 20.66
C ILE A 248 27.81 -5.73 22.06
N ALA A 249 26.68 -6.31 22.48
CA ALA A 249 26.57 -6.91 23.79
C ALA A 249 25.86 -8.25 23.73
N SER A 250 26.29 -9.24 24.53
CA SER A 250 25.66 -10.57 24.60
C SER A 250 25.70 -11.07 26.06
N ILE A 251 24.69 -11.86 26.40
CA ILE A 251 24.63 -12.65 27.63
C ILE A 251 24.96 -14.14 27.38
N ALA A 252 25.39 -14.47 26.16
CA ALA A 252 25.74 -15.85 25.81
C ALA A 252 26.90 -16.37 26.71
N THR A 253 26.77 -17.59 27.18
CA THR A 253 27.77 -18.26 28.01
C THR A 253 28.81 -19.04 27.22
N SER A 254 28.58 -19.20 25.91
CA SER A 254 29.51 -19.84 24.99
C SER A 254 29.35 -19.22 23.59
N GLY A 255 30.36 -19.41 22.73
CA GLY A 255 30.39 -18.87 21.38
C GLY A 255 31.15 -17.57 21.24
N THR A 256 31.29 -17.08 20.03
CA THR A 256 32.05 -15.88 19.68
C THR A 256 31.11 -14.68 19.57
N LEU A 257 31.41 -13.57 20.29
CA LEU A 257 30.61 -12.34 20.22
C LEU A 257 30.81 -11.58 18.89
N LEU A 258 32.03 -11.53 18.39
CA LEU A 258 32.40 -10.90 17.13
C LEU A 258 33.40 -11.78 16.40
N GLU A 259 33.05 -12.25 15.23
CA GLU A 259 33.92 -12.99 14.33
C GLU A 259 34.18 -12.14 13.06
N LEU A 260 35.45 -11.92 12.75
CA LEU A 260 35.89 -11.27 11.52
C LEU A 260 36.66 -12.30 10.68
N SER A 261 36.07 -12.75 9.61
CA SER A 261 36.67 -13.73 8.69
C SER A 261 36.92 -13.06 7.34
N ALA A 262 38.17 -13.05 6.91
CA ALA A 262 38.64 -12.35 5.72
C ALA A 262 39.51 -13.25 4.83
N ALA A 263 39.02 -14.43 4.50
CA ALA A 263 39.80 -15.46 3.75
C ALA A 263 40.25 -15.01 2.37
N GLY A 264 39.63 -14.00 1.75
CA GLY A 264 39.99 -13.48 0.41
C GLY A 264 40.90 -12.25 0.43
N VAL A 265 41.26 -11.71 1.57
CA VAL A 265 42.11 -10.52 1.67
C VAL A 265 43.55 -10.91 1.44
N LEU A 266 44.14 -10.45 0.34
CA LEU A 266 45.53 -10.68 -0.05
C LEU A 266 46.43 -9.51 0.38
N THR A 267 45.92 -8.30 0.33
CA THR A 267 46.60 -7.07 0.72
C THR A 267 45.62 -6.17 1.42
N GLY A 268 46.04 -5.43 2.41
CA GLY A 268 45.20 -4.55 3.21
C GLY A 268 44.93 -5.06 4.62
N ASP A 269 44.26 -4.26 5.42
CA ASP A 269 44.03 -4.50 6.83
C ASP A 269 42.67 -5.17 7.05
N VAL A 270 42.59 -6.17 7.94
CA VAL A 270 41.32 -6.75 8.40
C VAL A 270 40.68 -5.87 9.47
N ILE A 271 41.48 -5.22 10.30
CA ILE A 271 41.05 -4.22 11.29
C ILE A 271 42.01 -3.04 11.17
N ASN A 272 41.48 -1.87 10.86
CA ASN A 272 42.22 -0.60 10.92
C ASN A 272 41.56 0.33 11.93
N ILE A 273 42.31 0.83 12.88
CA ILE A 273 41.87 1.78 13.90
C ILE A 273 42.69 3.05 13.77
N THR A 274 42.07 4.13 13.37
CA THR A 274 42.67 5.45 13.22
C THR A 274 42.02 6.41 14.21
N ALA A 275 42.81 7.08 15.03
CA ALA A 275 42.34 8.03 16.08
C ALA A 275 43.31 9.23 16.19
N ASP A 276 43.51 9.94 15.09
CA ASP A 276 44.55 11.01 14.98
C ASP A 276 44.34 12.19 15.93
N SER A 277 43.12 12.45 16.36
CA SER A 277 42.78 13.55 17.28
C SER A 277 42.66 13.10 18.74
N ALA A 278 42.88 11.83 19.06
CA ALA A 278 42.77 11.34 20.42
C ALA A 278 43.96 11.81 21.28
N THR A 279 43.70 12.58 22.32
CA THR A 279 44.73 13.11 23.25
C THR A 279 44.84 12.30 24.55
N THR A 280 43.78 11.60 24.90
CA THR A 280 43.70 10.76 26.12
C THR A 280 42.86 9.52 25.81
N GLY A 281 43.03 8.47 26.57
CA GLY A 281 42.26 7.24 26.42
C GLY A 281 43.05 6.06 25.88
N LYS A 282 42.39 5.05 25.43
CA LYS A 282 42.97 3.79 24.92
C LYS A 282 42.41 3.47 23.56
N GLY A 283 43.26 3.17 22.57
CA GLY A 283 42.82 2.70 21.25
C GLY A 283 42.12 1.34 21.36
N ILE A 284 42.69 0.39 22.06
CA ILE A 284 42.08 -0.90 22.40
C ILE A 284 42.20 -1.10 23.92
N ASN A 285 41.10 -1.41 24.59
CA ASN A 285 41.04 -1.77 25.98
C ASN A 285 40.42 -3.15 26.15
N VAL A 286 41.17 -4.13 26.64
CA VAL A 286 40.67 -5.49 26.96
C VAL A 286 40.75 -5.68 28.46
N SER A 287 39.62 -6.01 29.12
CA SER A 287 39.52 -6.34 30.53
C SER A 287 38.77 -7.64 30.70
N MET A 288 39.34 -8.59 31.41
CA MET A 288 38.78 -9.93 31.65
C MET A 288 39.04 -10.33 33.12
N ASP A 289 38.33 -9.73 34.05
CA ASP A 289 38.56 -9.87 35.48
C ASP A 289 38.33 -11.28 36.07
N ALA A 290 37.55 -12.12 35.39
CA ALA A 290 37.22 -13.49 35.79
C ALA A 290 37.98 -14.57 34.98
N LEU A 291 39.01 -14.19 34.21
CA LEU A 291 39.75 -15.16 33.41
C LEU A 291 40.56 -16.09 34.30
N THR A 292 40.26 -17.39 34.29
CA THR A 292 40.99 -18.41 35.06
C THR A 292 41.95 -19.23 34.19
N THR A 293 41.61 -19.41 32.92
CA THR A 293 42.45 -20.11 31.94
C THR A 293 42.32 -19.44 30.58
N GLY A 294 43.29 -19.56 29.69
CA GLY A 294 43.30 -18.96 28.38
C GLY A 294 44.09 -17.68 28.26
N SER A 295 43.87 -16.89 27.23
CA SER A 295 44.65 -15.68 26.92
C SER A 295 43.70 -14.50 26.60
N MET A 296 44.05 -13.30 27.11
CA MET A 296 43.35 -12.05 26.74
C MET A 296 43.67 -11.62 25.31
N LEU A 297 44.87 -11.89 24.84
CA LEU A 297 45.30 -11.68 23.45
C LEU A 297 46.07 -12.94 23.00
N TYR A 298 45.64 -13.56 21.93
CA TYR A 298 46.28 -14.72 21.29
C TYR A 298 46.54 -14.39 19.83
N LEU A 299 47.79 -14.42 19.39
CA LEU A 299 48.22 -14.17 18.02
C LEU A 299 48.99 -15.38 17.51
N ASP A 300 48.53 -16.01 16.44
CA ASP A 300 49.11 -17.19 15.87
C ASP A 300 49.40 -16.96 14.37
N ASP A 301 50.64 -17.21 13.94
CA ASP A 301 51.08 -17.19 12.57
C ASP A 301 51.59 -18.56 12.17
N ALA A 302 50.71 -19.38 11.63
CA ALA A 302 51.00 -20.75 11.15
C ALA A 302 51.54 -20.79 9.73
N SER A 303 51.93 -19.67 9.11
CA SER A 303 52.42 -19.61 7.74
C SER A 303 53.75 -20.32 7.53
N ALA A 304 53.84 -21.22 6.59
CA ALA A 304 55.08 -21.91 6.19
C ALA A 304 55.98 -21.04 5.25
N SER A 305 55.67 -19.78 5.01
CA SER A 305 56.48 -18.88 4.15
C SER A 305 57.83 -18.59 4.77
N THR A 306 58.88 -18.62 3.97
CA THR A 306 60.25 -18.26 4.34
C THR A 306 60.53 -16.75 4.23
N SER A 307 59.60 -15.94 3.81
CA SER A 307 59.76 -14.48 3.70
C SER A 307 59.80 -13.82 5.06
N THR A 308 60.58 -12.74 5.17
CA THR A 308 60.62 -11.93 6.39
C THR A 308 59.28 -11.30 6.73
N ARG A 309 58.77 -11.52 7.93
CA ARG A 309 57.54 -10.92 8.47
C ARG A 309 57.62 -10.79 9.98
N ASN A 310 56.78 -9.93 10.51
CA ASN A 310 56.60 -9.73 11.95
C ASN A 310 55.19 -10.11 12.36
N SER A 311 55.02 -10.95 13.35
CA SER A 311 53.70 -11.23 13.94
C SER A 311 53.17 -10.07 14.79
N VAL A 312 54.06 -9.32 15.40
CA VAL A 312 53.74 -8.09 16.16
C VAL A 312 54.81 -7.04 15.87
N THR A 313 54.39 -5.83 15.57
CA THR A 313 55.26 -4.67 15.45
C THR A 313 54.66 -3.52 16.26
N ILE A 314 55.43 -2.95 17.23
CA ILE A 314 55.03 -1.85 18.06
C ILE A 314 56.02 -0.71 17.85
N ILE A 315 55.60 0.40 17.29
CA ILE A 315 56.47 1.51 16.93
C ILE A 315 55.99 2.80 17.60
N GLN A 316 56.88 3.48 18.24
CA GLN A 316 56.81 4.89 18.60
C GLN A 316 57.87 5.62 17.75
N ASN A 317 57.47 6.31 16.71
CA ASN A 317 58.37 6.86 15.68
C ASN A 317 58.49 8.39 15.66
N ASN A 318 57.88 9.09 16.62
CA ASN A 318 58.02 10.53 16.74
C ASN A 318 59.17 10.91 17.67
N ALA A 319 60.28 11.41 17.09
CA ALA A 319 61.48 11.79 17.86
C ALA A 319 61.27 12.90 18.92
N ALA A 320 60.24 13.70 18.79
CA ALA A 320 59.88 14.75 19.75
C ALA A 320 59.10 14.21 20.96
N ALA A 321 58.62 12.98 20.92
CA ALA A 321 57.86 12.37 22.02
C ALA A 321 58.78 11.72 23.07
N LEU A 322 59.58 12.54 23.78
CA LEU A 322 60.64 12.12 24.67
C LEU A 322 60.19 11.31 25.89
N ALA A 323 58.93 11.41 26.29
CA ALA A 323 58.35 10.70 27.44
C ALA A 323 57.48 9.49 27.03
N ALA A 324 57.40 9.16 25.73
CA ALA A 324 56.59 8.06 25.26
C ALA A 324 57.29 6.71 25.43
N THR A 325 56.54 5.71 25.89
CA THR A 325 57.01 4.33 26.01
C THR A 325 56.28 3.47 25.00
N ALA A 326 56.98 2.76 24.12
CA ALA A 326 56.40 1.92 23.11
C ALA A 326 55.70 0.67 23.70
N LEU A 327 56.26 0.05 24.70
CA LEU A 327 55.70 -1.13 25.38
C LEU A 327 56.01 -1.09 26.87
N THR A 328 54.99 -1.24 27.70
CA THR A 328 55.13 -1.49 29.14
C THR A 328 54.52 -2.86 29.46
N VAL A 329 55.28 -3.71 30.14
CA VAL A 329 54.78 -5.01 30.66
C VAL A 329 54.91 -4.96 32.19
N GLN A 330 53.80 -5.11 32.90
CA GLN A 330 53.72 -5.13 34.33
C GLN A 330 53.05 -6.41 34.81
N SER A 331 53.62 -7.06 35.83
CA SER A 331 53.08 -8.26 36.46
C SER A 331 53.25 -8.14 37.98
N ASP A 332 52.17 -7.87 38.71
CA ASP A 332 52.18 -7.60 40.13
C ASP A 332 52.14 -8.87 41.00
N GLY A 333 51.86 -10.03 40.47
CA GLY A 333 51.77 -11.29 41.21
C GLY A 333 52.13 -12.54 40.42
N GLY A 334 52.64 -12.37 39.23
CA GLY A 334 52.97 -13.48 38.33
C GLY A 334 54.41 -14.00 38.56
N ILE A 335 54.64 -15.24 38.18
CA ILE A 335 55.98 -15.88 38.28
C ILE A 335 56.90 -15.32 37.19
N THR A 336 56.38 -14.91 36.05
CA THR A 336 57.10 -14.35 34.88
C THR A 336 56.33 -13.23 34.24
N GLY A 337 56.97 -12.09 33.97
CA GLY A 337 56.37 -11.01 33.14
C GLY A 337 56.52 -11.24 31.66
N ILE A 338 57.62 -11.76 31.19
CA ILE A 338 57.91 -12.10 29.80
C ILE A 338 58.61 -13.46 29.70
N THR A 339 58.10 -14.35 28.86
CA THR A 339 58.76 -15.59 28.49
C THR A 339 59.10 -15.54 27.00
N LEU A 340 60.31 -15.82 26.66
CA LEU A 340 60.78 -15.99 25.28
C LEU A 340 61.12 -17.47 25.11
N ASP A 341 60.33 -18.19 24.35
CA ASP A 341 60.58 -19.58 24.01
C ASP A 341 60.91 -19.68 22.52
N LYS A 342 62.02 -20.26 22.20
CA LYS A 342 62.53 -20.42 20.85
C LYS A 342 62.81 -21.89 20.60
N ASN A 343 61.82 -22.59 20.05
CA ASN A 343 61.97 -23.96 19.60
C ASN A 343 62.43 -24.01 18.13
N PHE A 344 63.66 -24.42 17.89
CA PHE A 344 64.13 -24.77 16.56
C PHE A 344 63.97 -26.31 16.41
N SER A 345 63.07 -26.73 15.54
CA SER A 345 63.01 -28.10 15.07
C SER A 345 63.84 -28.30 13.80
#